data_b33a462e73bd9bc1eff1567391bd3e05
#
_entry.id   b33a462e73bd9bc1eff1567391bd3e05
#
_cell.length_a   1.000
_cell.length_b   1.000
_cell.length_c   1.000
_cell.angle_alpha   90.00
_cell.angle_beta   90.00
_cell.angle_gamma   90.00
#
_symmetry.space_group_name_H-M   'P 1'
#
loop_
_entity.id
_entity.type
_entity.pdbx_description
1 polymer ?
#
loop_
_entity_poly.entity_id
_entity_poly.type
_entity_poly.pdbx_seq_one_letter_code
_entity_poly.pdbx_strand_id
1 'polypeptide(L)'
;ELAVRLWKVSRTECLIFAGAFFGVLMLGTINGVLIGIILSFSEMIIRTAKPARCFLGIQPGHRHFRDLKEGSQIHAVEGELIYRFSSNLFFANIQVLKQDIEDHVTDQTRAVILDASGIGSMDITAADGLGILYQSLKEKGIRFYMTEHIADLNEQLRKLGLGYMIEEGSVRRTIHIALKDMGIKRPYPLEGGVDNDDRSASRKRADNRVQEFVWAFGAETEEQIEKQILLQIEQL
;
A
#
# COMPACT_ATOMS: atom_id res chain seq x y z
N GLU A 1 -29.50 -11.74 -23.32
CA GLU A 1 -28.58 -10.57 -23.32
C GLU A 1 -27.62 -10.62 -22.15
N LEU A 2 -28.07 -10.94 -20.93
CA LEU A 2 -27.25 -10.98 -19.71
C LEU A 2 -26.09 -11.99 -19.81
N ALA A 3 -26.36 -13.23 -20.25
CA ALA A 3 -25.36 -14.28 -20.38
C ALA A 3 -24.26 -13.93 -21.41
N VAL A 4 -24.62 -13.26 -22.51
CA VAL A 4 -23.63 -12.81 -23.51
C VAL A 4 -22.76 -11.69 -22.97
N ARG A 5 -23.32 -10.80 -22.15
CA ARG A 5 -22.56 -9.75 -21.47
C ARG A 5 -21.63 -10.31 -20.42
N LEU A 6 -22.09 -11.25 -19.58
CA LEU A 6 -21.27 -11.95 -18.59
C LEU A 6 -20.09 -12.67 -19.24
N TRP A 7 -20.33 -13.39 -20.35
CA TRP A 7 -19.27 -14.09 -21.07
C TRP A 7 -18.18 -13.16 -21.60
N LYS A 8 -18.53 -11.95 -22.02
CA LYS A 8 -17.57 -10.94 -22.51
C LYS A 8 -16.80 -10.27 -21.39
N VAL A 9 -17.38 -10.11 -20.21
CA VAL A 9 -16.77 -9.37 -19.07
C VAL A 9 -16.01 -10.32 -18.16
N SER A 10 -16.60 -11.46 -17.79
CA SER A 10 -15.98 -12.42 -16.86
C SER A 10 -16.44 -13.84 -17.20
N ARG A 11 -15.53 -14.63 -17.74
CA ARG A 11 -15.79 -16.05 -18.03
C ARG A 11 -16.07 -16.83 -16.76
N THR A 12 -15.43 -16.49 -15.65
CA THR A 12 -15.61 -17.16 -14.36
C THR A 12 -17.03 -16.94 -13.82
N GLU A 13 -17.53 -15.71 -13.86
CA GLU A 13 -18.91 -15.41 -13.44
C GLU A 13 -19.94 -16.12 -14.30
N CYS A 14 -19.69 -16.24 -15.61
CA CYS A 14 -20.55 -16.99 -16.52
C CYS A 14 -20.56 -18.49 -16.18
N LEU A 15 -19.41 -19.08 -15.83
CA LEU A 15 -19.32 -20.48 -15.39
C LEU A 15 -20.05 -20.73 -14.06
N ILE A 16 -19.95 -19.81 -13.11
CA ILE A 16 -20.68 -19.88 -11.83
C ILE A 16 -22.19 -19.82 -12.09
N PHE A 17 -22.63 -18.88 -12.93
CA PHE A 17 -24.04 -18.79 -13.33
C PHE A 17 -24.53 -20.08 -13.99
N ALA A 18 -23.78 -20.64 -14.94
CA ALA A 18 -24.13 -21.86 -15.62
C ALA A 18 -24.15 -23.06 -14.63
N GLY A 19 -23.17 -23.16 -13.73
CA GLY A 19 -23.11 -24.19 -12.71
C GLY A 19 -24.32 -24.15 -11.76
N ALA A 20 -24.68 -22.97 -11.29
CA ALA A 20 -25.88 -22.80 -10.45
C ALA A 20 -27.16 -23.13 -11.23
N PHE A 21 -27.31 -22.68 -12.48
CA PHE A 21 -28.47 -22.94 -13.31
C PHE A 21 -28.68 -24.45 -13.58
N PHE A 22 -27.63 -25.13 -14.03
CA PHE A 22 -27.70 -26.59 -14.25
C PHE A 22 -27.84 -27.37 -12.93
N GLY A 23 -27.26 -26.86 -11.84
CA GLY A 23 -27.45 -27.43 -10.52
C GLY A 23 -28.92 -27.43 -10.09
N VAL A 24 -29.63 -26.32 -10.32
CA VAL A 24 -31.07 -26.21 -10.02
C VAL A 24 -31.86 -27.17 -10.88
N LEU A 25 -31.57 -27.26 -12.18
CA LEU A 25 -32.33 -28.13 -13.12
C LEU A 25 -32.15 -29.62 -12.82
N MET A 26 -30.93 -30.05 -12.46
CA MET A 26 -30.62 -31.48 -12.28
C MET A 26 -30.81 -31.95 -10.84
N LEU A 27 -30.50 -31.16 -9.86
CA LEU A 27 -30.44 -31.53 -8.43
C LEU A 27 -31.55 -30.87 -7.60
N GLY A 28 -32.41 -30.10 -8.24
CA GLY A 28 -33.47 -29.33 -7.59
C GLY A 28 -33.01 -28.00 -6.99
N THR A 29 -33.97 -27.18 -6.60
CA THR A 29 -33.74 -25.77 -6.22
C THR A 29 -32.80 -25.63 -5.04
N ILE A 30 -32.97 -26.44 -4.00
CA ILE A 30 -32.15 -26.31 -2.76
C ILE A 30 -30.69 -26.63 -3.05
N ASN A 31 -30.43 -27.75 -3.73
CA ASN A 31 -29.04 -28.14 -4.04
C ASN A 31 -28.39 -27.22 -5.06
N GLY A 32 -29.14 -26.70 -6.04
CA GLY A 32 -28.64 -25.76 -7.03
C GLY A 32 -28.25 -24.40 -6.41
N VAL A 33 -29.04 -23.89 -5.47
CA VAL A 33 -28.73 -22.68 -4.72
C VAL A 33 -27.47 -22.90 -3.86
N LEU A 34 -27.37 -24.04 -3.17
CA LEU A 34 -26.20 -24.35 -2.36
C LEU A 34 -24.91 -24.39 -3.20
N ILE A 35 -24.96 -25.04 -4.37
CA ILE A 35 -23.84 -25.07 -5.33
C ILE A 35 -23.47 -23.65 -5.76
N GLY A 36 -24.45 -22.81 -6.11
CA GLY A 36 -24.23 -21.41 -6.49
C GLY A 36 -23.52 -20.61 -5.41
N ILE A 37 -23.92 -20.78 -4.15
CA ILE A 37 -23.29 -20.12 -3.01
C ILE A 37 -21.82 -20.58 -2.86
N ILE A 38 -21.56 -21.89 -2.90
CA ILE A 38 -20.22 -22.46 -2.76
C ILE A 38 -19.30 -21.95 -3.89
N LEU A 39 -19.77 -21.94 -5.14
CA LEU A 39 -19.00 -21.46 -6.29
C LEU A 39 -18.70 -19.97 -6.17
N SER A 40 -19.69 -19.16 -5.78
CA SER A 40 -19.53 -17.72 -5.58
C SER A 40 -18.53 -17.40 -4.46
N PHE A 41 -18.59 -18.10 -3.34
CA PHE A 41 -17.63 -17.97 -2.23
C PHE A 41 -16.22 -18.37 -2.66
N SER A 42 -16.08 -19.46 -3.39
CA SER A 42 -14.78 -19.94 -3.89
C SER A 42 -14.15 -18.91 -4.82
N GLU A 43 -14.93 -18.32 -5.73
CA GLU A 43 -14.43 -17.27 -6.62
C GLU A 43 -13.98 -16.03 -5.84
N MET A 44 -14.75 -15.59 -4.86
CA MET A 44 -14.40 -14.45 -4.02
C MET A 44 -13.07 -14.68 -3.29
N ILE A 45 -12.86 -15.89 -2.72
CA ILE A 45 -11.61 -16.25 -2.06
C ILE A 45 -10.44 -16.25 -3.05
N ILE A 46 -10.59 -16.88 -4.21
CA ILE A 46 -9.53 -16.96 -5.24
C ILE A 46 -9.15 -15.56 -5.75
N ARG A 47 -10.13 -14.70 -5.99
CA ARG A 47 -9.90 -13.32 -6.44
C ARG A 47 -9.13 -12.52 -5.39
N THR A 48 -9.50 -12.65 -4.13
CA THR A 48 -8.84 -11.93 -3.02
C THR A 48 -7.46 -12.51 -2.70
N ALA A 49 -7.26 -13.81 -2.94
CA ALA A 49 -5.97 -14.46 -2.73
C ALA A 49 -4.90 -14.07 -3.77
N LYS A 50 -5.29 -13.49 -4.91
CA LYS A 50 -4.37 -13.03 -5.97
C LYS A 50 -4.48 -11.51 -6.16
N PRO A 51 -4.01 -10.71 -5.20
CA PRO A 51 -4.11 -9.26 -5.26
C PRO A 51 -3.20 -8.67 -6.35
N ALA A 52 -3.50 -7.43 -6.74
CA ALA A 52 -2.59 -6.64 -7.56
C ALA A 52 -1.29 -6.39 -6.77
N ARG A 53 -0.17 -6.63 -7.42
CA ARG A 53 1.16 -6.52 -6.85
C ARG A 53 2.18 -6.20 -7.93
N CYS A 54 3.22 -5.45 -7.57
CA CYS A 54 4.26 -5.07 -8.52
C CYS A 54 5.57 -4.73 -7.80
N PHE A 55 6.65 -4.88 -8.55
CA PHE A 55 7.94 -4.33 -8.15
C PHE A 55 8.05 -2.89 -8.63
N LEU A 56 8.55 -2.04 -7.74
CA LEU A 56 8.64 -0.62 -8.01
C LEU A 56 10.06 -0.22 -8.37
N GLY A 57 10.14 0.71 -9.29
CA GLY A 57 11.36 1.39 -9.67
C GLY A 57 11.15 2.89 -9.69
N ILE A 58 12.21 3.61 -10.01
CA ILE A 58 12.19 5.05 -10.17
C ILE A 58 12.59 5.45 -11.58
N GLN A 59 11.94 6.46 -12.11
CA GLN A 59 12.33 7.09 -13.37
C GLN A 59 13.30 8.22 -13.04
N PRO A 60 14.45 8.34 -13.74
CA PRO A 60 15.37 9.46 -13.59
C PRO A 60 14.63 10.80 -13.69
N GLY A 61 14.94 11.72 -12.79
CA GLY A 61 14.27 13.02 -12.74
C GLY A 61 12.91 13.05 -12.00
N HIS A 62 12.37 11.92 -11.61
CA HIS A 62 11.09 11.83 -10.90
C HIS A 62 11.27 11.38 -9.46
N ARG A 63 10.36 11.80 -8.58
CA ARG A 63 10.37 11.41 -7.14
C ARG A 63 9.46 10.24 -6.82
N HIS A 64 8.59 9.86 -7.76
CA HIS A 64 7.57 8.84 -7.51
C HIS A 64 8.04 7.47 -7.99
N PHE A 65 7.81 6.47 -7.16
CA PHE A 65 8.02 5.08 -7.52
C PHE A 65 6.85 4.58 -8.37
N ARG A 66 7.17 3.87 -9.44
CA ARG A 66 6.21 3.31 -10.40
C ARG A 66 6.47 1.83 -10.63
N ASP A 67 5.50 1.12 -11.18
CA ASP A 67 5.69 -0.27 -11.58
C ASP A 67 6.80 -0.36 -12.64
N LEU A 68 7.75 -1.26 -12.42
CA LEU A 68 8.83 -1.55 -13.36
C LEU A 68 8.33 -1.97 -14.75
N LYS A 69 7.09 -2.45 -14.83
CA LYS A 69 6.46 -2.88 -16.09
C LYS A 69 5.83 -1.73 -16.89
N GLU A 70 5.65 -0.54 -16.28
CA GLU A 70 4.97 0.58 -16.96
C GLU A 70 5.80 1.27 -18.05
N GLY A 71 7.12 1.08 -18.07
CA GLY A 71 7.93 1.70 -19.12
C GLY A 71 9.43 1.40 -19.02
N SER A 72 10.10 1.50 -20.17
CA SER A 72 11.55 1.24 -20.32
C SER A 72 12.45 2.26 -19.61
N GLN A 73 11.91 3.38 -19.17
CA GLN A 73 12.66 4.43 -18.45
C GLN A 73 12.61 4.26 -16.93
N ILE A 74 11.88 3.25 -16.42
CA ILE A 74 11.78 2.98 -14.99
C ILE A 74 12.82 1.92 -14.65
N HIS A 75 13.70 2.24 -13.70
CA HIS A 75 14.80 1.37 -13.30
C HIS A 75 14.65 0.98 -11.83
N ALA A 76 14.98 -0.28 -11.53
CA ALA A 76 15.08 -0.74 -10.16
C ALA A 76 16.20 0.02 -9.43
N VAL A 77 16.04 0.24 -8.14
CA VAL A 77 17.11 0.80 -7.30
C VAL A 77 18.12 -0.31 -7.02
N GLU A 78 19.37 -0.07 -7.35
CA GLU A 78 20.43 -1.06 -7.25
C GLU A 78 20.63 -1.58 -5.81
N GLY A 79 20.54 -2.88 -5.64
CA GLY A 79 20.64 -3.55 -4.35
C GLY A 79 19.38 -3.48 -3.48
N GLU A 80 18.31 -2.84 -3.95
CA GLU A 80 17.08 -2.66 -3.18
C GLU A 80 15.87 -3.26 -3.91
N LEU A 81 15.14 -4.13 -3.25
CA LEU A 81 13.91 -4.72 -3.78
C LEU A 81 12.72 -3.96 -3.21
N ILE A 82 12.09 -3.13 -4.03
CA ILE A 82 10.89 -2.36 -3.63
C ILE A 82 9.67 -3.08 -4.18
N TYR A 83 8.79 -3.54 -3.28
CA TYR A 83 7.64 -4.34 -3.63
C TYR A 83 6.35 -3.74 -3.07
N ARG A 84 5.35 -3.53 -3.93
CA ARG A 84 4.02 -3.05 -3.55
C ARG A 84 3.03 -4.19 -3.53
N PHE A 85 2.28 -4.28 -2.45
CA PHE A 85 1.19 -5.22 -2.28
C PHE A 85 -0.12 -4.47 -2.05
N SER A 86 -1.07 -4.62 -2.96
CA SER A 86 -2.28 -3.78 -3.01
C SER A 86 -3.51 -4.54 -2.51
N SER A 87 -3.44 -5.11 -1.32
CA SER A 87 -4.55 -5.77 -0.65
C SER A 87 -4.26 -5.92 0.84
N ASN A 88 -5.30 -6.09 1.64
CA ASN A 88 -5.16 -6.55 3.02
C ASN A 88 -4.40 -7.88 3.06
N LEU A 89 -3.59 -8.07 4.09
CA LEU A 89 -2.85 -9.32 4.31
C LEU A 89 -3.67 -10.28 5.15
N PHE A 90 -3.82 -11.50 4.65
CA PHE A 90 -4.55 -12.55 5.36
C PHE A 90 -4.03 -13.95 4.97
N PHE A 91 -4.52 -14.97 5.64
CA PHE A 91 -4.04 -16.36 5.51
C PHE A 91 -3.91 -16.86 4.07
N ALA A 92 -4.79 -16.43 3.15
CA ALA A 92 -4.81 -16.92 1.78
C ALA A 92 -3.82 -16.21 0.84
N ASN A 93 -3.29 -15.03 1.20
CA ASN A 93 -2.41 -14.26 0.31
C ASN A 93 -1.01 -13.99 0.87
N ILE A 94 -0.75 -14.24 2.15
CA ILE A 94 0.56 -14.04 2.75
C ILE A 94 1.65 -14.88 2.08
N GLN A 95 1.33 -16.10 1.64
CA GLN A 95 2.30 -16.95 0.96
C GLN A 95 2.70 -16.39 -0.41
N VAL A 96 1.79 -15.71 -1.09
CA VAL A 96 2.06 -15.04 -2.35
C VAL A 96 3.07 -13.91 -2.15
N LEU A 97 2.88 -13.09 -1.11
CA LEU A 97 3.82 -12.02 -0.76
C LEU A 97 5.21 -12.57 -0.42
N LYS A 98 5.27 -13.63 0.40
CA LYS A 98 6.53 -14.28 0.79
C LYS A 98 7.27 -14.82 -0.43
N GLN A 99 6.58 -15.61 -1.24
CA GLN A 99 7.17 -16.24 -2.42
C GLN A 99 7.66 -15.21 -3.43
N ASP A 100 6.86 -14.17 -3.73
CA ASP A 100 7.29 -13.11 -4.65
C ASP A 100 8.57 -12.42 -4.18
N ILE A 101 8.71 -12.16 -2.88
CA ILE A 101 9.92 -11.55 -2.33
C ILE A 101 11.09 -12.54 -2.38
N GLU A 102 10.90 -13.78 -1.93
CA GLU A 102 11.93 -14.81 -1.90
C GLU A 102 12.46 -15.14 -3.29
N ASP A 103 11.59 -15.20 -4.32
CA ASP A 103 11.95 -15.48 -5.71
C ASP A 103 12.75 -14.36 -6.37
N HIS A 104 12.65 -13.11 -5.85
CA HIS A 104 13.34 -11.95 -6.42
C HIS A 104 14.53 -11.46 -5.57
N VAL A 105 14.72 -12.02 -4.38
CA VAL A 105 15.91 -11.76 -3.58
C VAL A 105 17.11 -12.45 -4.21
N THR A 106 18.19 -11.69 -4.41
CA THR A 106 19.47 -12.15 -4.97
C THR A 106 20.61 -11.90 -4.00
N ASP A 107 21.79 -12.42 -4.27
CA ASP A 107 23.00 -12.17 -3.46
C ASP A 107 23.39 -10.67 -3.43
N GLN A 108 22.88 -9.87 -4.35
CA GLN A 108 23.12 -8.42 -4.40
C GLN A 108 22.06 -7.62 -3.60
N THR A 109 20.99 -8.27 -3.15
CA THR A 109 19.91 -7.61 -2.43
C THR A 109 20.36 -7.25 -1.01
N ARG A 110 20.36 -5.96 -0.68
CA ARG A 110 20.73 -5.44 0.64
C ARG A 110 19.52 -5.12 1.51
N ALA A 111 18.41 -4.73 0.87
CA ALA A 111 17.17 -4.51 1.57
C ALA A 111 15.95 -4.84 0.72
N VAL A 112 14.88 -5.24 1.41
CA VAL A 112 13.52 -5.39 0.88
C VAL A 112 12.67 -4.28 1.48
N ILE A 113 12.02 -3.49 0.63
CA ILE A 113 11.14 -2.40 1.03
C ILE A 113 9.73 -2.73 0.59
N LEU A 114 8.88 -3.09 1.55
CA LEU A 114 7.46 -3.34 1.32
C LEU A 114 6.69 -2.01 1.34
N ASP A 115 6.14 -1.64 0.21
CA ASP A 115 5.14 -0.57 0.13
C ASP A 115 3.78 -1.12 0.57
N ALA A 116 3.39 -0.72 1.77
CA ALA A 116 2.17 -1.16 2.45
C ALA A 116 1.00 -0.18 2.26
N SER A 117 1.05 0.70 1.25
CA SER A 117 -0.03 1.69 0.99
C SER A 117 -1.39 1.02 0.71
N GLY A 118 -1.37 -0.20 0.17
CA GLY A 118 -2.57 -1.00 -0.08
C GLY A 118 -2.97 -1.93 1.08
N ILE A 119 -2.18 -1.98 2.17
CA ILE A 119 -2.43 -2.88 3.30
C ILE A 119 -3.16 -2.11 4.38
N GLY A 120 -4.49 -2.26 4.44
CA GLY A 120 -5.33 -1.62 5.47
C GLY A 120 -5.46 -2.45 6.73
N SER A 121 -5.33 -3.78 6.64
CA SER A 121 -5.46 -4.70 7.76
C SER A 121 -4.67 -5.99 7.56
N MET A 122 -4.42 -6.68 8.66
CA MET A 122 -3.68 -7.95 8.69
C MET A 122 -4.35 -8.91 9.68
N ASP A 123 -4.49 -10.19 9.31
CA ASP A 123 -4.90 -11.23 10.24
C ASP A 123 -3.68 -11.85 10.95
N ILE A 124 -3.94 -12.68 11.96
CA ILE A 124 -2.90 -13.30 12.78
C ILE A 124 -1.99 -14.22 11.95
N THR A 125 -2.55 -14.98 11.03
CA THR A 125 -1.78 -15.90 10.16
C THR A 125 -0.86 -15.13 9.22
N ALA A 126 -1.33 -14.00 8.70
CA ALA A 126 -0.50 -13.13 7.87
C ALA A 126 0.60 -12.45 8.69
N ALA A 127 0.31 -12.05 9.92
CA ALA A 127 1.30 -11.50 10.82
C ALA A 127 2.41 -12.50 11.14
N ASP A 128 2.05 -13.75 11.47
CA ASP A 128 3.01 -14.83 11.69
C ASP A 128 3.88 -15.06 10.44
N GLY A 129 3.23 -15.12 9.27
CA GLY A 129 3.92 -15.28 7.99
C GLY A 129 4.88 -14.13 7.66
N LEU A 130 4.49 -12.90 7.96
CA LEU A 130 5.34 -11.70 7.80
C LEU A 130 6.51 -11.72 8.78
N GLY A 131 6.27 -12.13 10.03
CA GLY A 131 7.32 -12.32 11.05
C GLY A 131 8.37 -13.33 10.62
N ILE A 132 7.94 -14.48 10.06
CA ILE A 132 8.84 -15.51 9.51
C ILE A 132 9.67 -14.94 8.35
N LEU A 133 9.04 -14.22 7.42
CA LEU A 133 9.75 -13.57 6.31
C LEU A 133 10.79 -12.58 6.82
N TYR A 134 10.40 -11.74 7.78
CA TYR A 134 11.30 -10.77 8.41
C TYR A 134 12.55 -11.44 9.01
N GLN A 135 12.37 -12.50 9.78
CA GLN A 135 13.49 -13.22 10.39
C GLN A 135 14.37 -13.90 9.35
N SER A 136 13.77 -14.53 8.33
CA SER A 136 14.51 -15.16 7.23
C SER A 136 15.38 -14.15 6.47
N LEU A 137 14.87 -12.96 6.20
CA LEU A 137 15.64 -11.89 5.55
C LEU A 137 16.77 -11.39 6.46
N LYS A 138 16.48 -11.23 7.76
CA LYS A 138 17.48 -10.81 8.75
C LYS A 138 18.63 -11.81 8.90
N GLU A 139 18.34 -13.10 8.88
CA GLU A 139 19.34 -14.18 8.88
C GLU A 139 20.24 -14.16 7.64
N LYS A 140 19.69 -13.76 6.48
CA LYS A 140 20.45 -13.54 5.24
C LYS A 140 21.20 -12.21 5.21
N GLY A 141 21.14 -11.40 6.28
CA GLY A 141 21.75 -10.07 6.32
C GLY A 141 21.01 -9.01 5.49
N ILE A 142 19.79 -9.30 5.05
CA ILE A 142 18.96 -8.41 4.25
C ILE A 142 18.06 -7.60 5.18
N ARG A 143 18.11 -6.27 5.08
CA ARG A 143 17.22 -5.40 5.85
C ARG A 143 15.80 -5.45 5.29
N PHE A 144 14.83 -5.43 6.17
CA PHE A 144 13.43 -5.34 5.76
C PHE A 144 12.84 -4.00 6.24
N TYR A 145 12.13 -3.32 5.36
CA TYR A 145 11.38 -2.11 5.68
C TYR A 145 9.93 -2.22 5.23
N MET A 146 9.00 -1.85 6.10
CA MET A 146 7.60 -1.63 5.77
C MET A 146 7.35 -0.12 5.71
N THR A 147 6.81 0.36 4.59
CA THR A 147 6.67 1.79 4.29
C THR A 147 5.29 2.14 3.78
N GLU A 148 4.98 3.44 3.67
CA GLU A 148 3.73 4.00 3.12
C GLU A 148 2.45 3.49 3.82
N HIS A 149 2.57 2.91 5.00
CA HIS A 149 1.49 2.30 5.76
C HIS A 149 0.58 3.37 6.41
N ILE A 150 -0.68 3.00 6.65
CA ILE A 150 -1.62 3.80 7.44
C ILE A 150 -1.29 3.70 8.94
N ALA A 151 -1.67 4.72 9.71
CA ALA A 151 -1.35 4.81 11.15
C ALA A 151 -1.90 3.61 11.95
N ASP A 152 -3.08 3.15 11.61
CA ASP A 152 -3.76 2.03 12.28
C ASP A 152 -2.99 0.70 12.15
N LEU A 153 -2.18 0.56 11.11
CA LEU A 153 -1.38 -0.65 10.91
C LEU A 153 -0.29 -0.80 11.99
N ASN A 154 0.24 0.30 12.53
CA ASN A 154 1.21 0.25 13.64
C ASN A 154 0.59 -0.33 14.91
N GLU A 155 -0.67 0.00 15.19
CA GLU A 155 -1.40 -0.57 16.33
C GLU A 155 -1.69 -2.06 16.11
N GLN A 156 -2.07 -2.44 14.88
CA GLN A 156 -2.28 -3.83 14.52
C GLN A 156 -0.97 -4.65 14.65
N LEU A 157 0.18 -4.13 14.17
CA LEU A 157 1.48 -4.78 14.32
C LEU A 157 1.82 -5.06 15.80
N ARG A 158 1.55 -4.09 16.70
CA ARG A 158 1.76 -4.31 18.14
C ARG A 158 0.83 -5.37 18.71
N LYS A 159 -0.46 -5.33 18.37
CA LYS A 159 -1.47 -6.30 18.83
C LYS A 159 -1.19 -7.71 18.32
N LEU A 160 -0.62 -7.85 17.13
CA LEU A 160 -0.29 -9.12 16.50
C LEU A 160 1.12 -9.63 16.83
N GLY A 161 1.83 -9.00 17.78
CA GLY A 161 3.14 -9.45 18.23
C GLY A 161 4.32 -9.04 17.36
N LEU A 162 4.09 -8.17 16.35
CA LEU A 162 5.14 -7.64 15.45
C LEU A 162 5.67 -6.26 15.89
N GLY A 163 5.40 -5.84 17.14
CA GLY A 163 5.84 -4.55 17.68
C GLY A 163 7.35 -4.35 17.63
N TYR A 164 8.13 -5.44 17.75
CA TYR A 164 9.58 -5.42 17.63
C TYR A 164 10.09 -4.86 16.29
N MET A 165 9.35 -5.04 15.19
CA MET A 165 9.73 -4.46 13.90
C MET A 165 9.71 -2.92 13.93
N ILE A 166 8.80 -2.34 14.72
CA ILE A 166 8.72 -0.89 14.93
C ILE A 166 9.92 -0.43 15.78
N GLU A 167 10.22 -1.15 16.85
CA GLU A 167 11.32 -0.85 17.78
C GLU A 167 12.69 -0.98 17.10
N GLU A 168 12.87 -2.00 16.27
CA GLU A 168 14.08 -2.21 15.46
C GLU A 168 14.21 -1.21 14.30
N GLY A 169 13.20 -0.36 14.09
CA GLY A 169 13.23 0.66 13.05
C GLY A 169 12.94 0.15 11.64
N SER A 170 12.33 -1.01 11.51
CA SER A 170 11.95 -1.60 10.22
C SER A 170 10.65 -1.04 9.66
N VAL A 171 9.91 -0.25 10.45
CA VAL A 171 8.71 0.43 9.98
C VAL A 171 9.02 1.90 9.75
N ARG A 172 8.89 2.35 8.50
CA ARG A 172 9.22 3.71 8.06
C ARG A 172 8.03 4.37 7.38
N ARG A 173 7.95 5.68 7.49
CA ARG A 173 6.82 6.43 6.94
C ARG A 173 6.79 6.41 5.41
N THR A 174 7.95 6.47 4.76
CA THR A 174 8.05 6.54 3.29
C THR A 174 9.20 5.68 2.77
N ILE A 175 9.10 5.24 1.52
CA ILE A 175 10.15 4.53 0.80
C ILE A 175 11.46 5.35 0.81
N HIS A 176 11.37 6.67 0.63
CA HIS A 176 12.55 7.55 0.63
C HIS A 176 13.29 7.56 1.97
N ILE A 177 12.58 7.43 3.09
CA ILE A 177 13.22 7.35 4.42
C ILE A 177 13.96 6.02 4.55
N ALA A 178 13.35 4.91 4.12
CA ALA A 178 14.00 3.60 4.11
C ALA A 178 15.28 3.60 3.24
N LEU A 179 15.21 4.17 2.03
CA LEU A 179 16.39 4.32 1.16
C LEU A 179 17.47 5.21 1.80
N LYS A 180 17.09 6.28 2.49
CA LYS A 180 18.03 7.14 3.21
C LYS A 180 18.74 6.38 4.34
N ASP A 181 18.03 5.52 5.07
CA ASP A 181 18.60 4.66 6.11
C ASP A 181 19.61 3.66 5.53
N MET A 182 19.47 3.31 4.24
CA MET A 182 20.42 2.50 3.47
C MET A 182 21.59 3.33 2.89
N GLY A 183 21.63 4.64 3.13
CA GLY A 183 22.64 5.53 2.60
C GLY A 183 22.33 6.08 1.18
N ILE A 184 21.19 5.72 0.62
CA ILE A 184 20.77 6.14 -0.72
C ILE A 184 19.94 7.42 -0.58
N LYS A 185 20.59 8.57 -0.74
CA LYS A 185 19.90 9.87 -0.65
C LYS A 185 19.07 10.18 -1.90
N ARG A 186 19.60 9.78 -3.07
CA ARG A 186 18.96 9.97 -4.39
C ARG A 186 19.27 8.76 -5.25
N PRO A 187 18.29 7.88 -5.49
CA PRO A 187 18.53 6.68 -6.29
C PRO A 187 18.91 6.98 -7.75
N TYR A 188 18.46 8.15 -8.29
CA TYR A 188 18.85 8.66 -9.60
C TYR A 188 18.96 10.19 -9.56
N PRO A 189 19.91 10.80 -10.33
CA PRO A 189 20.00 12.25 -10.43
C PRO A 189 18.73 12.83 -11.08
N LEU A 190 18.32 14.00 -10.61
CA LEU A 190 17.23 14.74 -11.23
C LEU A 190 17.74 15.33 -12.55
N GLU A 191 16.98 15.16 -13.63
CA GLU A 191 17.28 15.84 -14.88
C GLU A 191 17.20 17.36 -14.68
N GLY A 192 18.25 18.09 -15.11
CA GLY A 192 18.28 19.54 -15.02
C GLY A 192 18.90 20.16 -13.76
N GLY A 193 19.42 19.36 -12.84
CA GLY A 193 20.18 19.86 -11.66
C GLY A 193 19.39 20.76 -10.69
N VAL A 194 18.11 20.97 -10.95
CA VAL A 194 17.22 21.75 -10.08
C VAL A 194 16.73 20.84 -8.97
N ASP A 195 17.33 21.06 -7.80
CA ASP A 195 16.82 20.49 -6.56
C ASP A 195 15.53 21.25 -6.20
N ASN A 196 14.46 20.97 -6.95
CA ASN A 196 13.13 21.40 -6.55
C ASN A 196 12.76 20.58 -5.33
N ASP A 197 13.32 20.97 -4.20
CA ASP A 197 12.77 20.63 -2.90
C ASP A 197 11.42 21.36 -2.78
N ASP A 198 10.42 20.81 -3.48
CA ASP A 198 9.05 21.30 -3.51
C ASP A 198 8.45 21.45 -2.10
N ARG A 199 9.05 20.78 -1.12
CA ARG A 199 8.70 20.97 0.28
C ARG A 199 9.23 22.30 0.82
N SER A 200 10.41 22.76 0.40
CA SER A 200 10.92 24.09 0.79
C SER A 200 10.17 25.19 0.07
N ALA A 201 9.83 24.98 -1.20
CA ALA A 201 9.00 25.90 -1.97
C ALA A 201 7.53 25.89 -1.51
N SER A 202 6.96 24.70 -1.22
CA SER A 202 5.60 24.60 -0.67
C SER A 202 5.52 25.11 0.76
N ARG A 203 6.56 24.89 1.58
CA ARG A 203 6.65 25.46 2.93
C ARG A 203 6.85 26.97 2.89
N LYS A 204 7.72 27.49 2.01
CA LYS A 204 7.85 28.94 1.77
C LYS A 204 6.57 29.54 1.21
N ARG A 205 5.86 28.87 0.30
CA ARG A 205 4.55 29.34 -0.20
C ARG A 205 3.44 29.25 0.85
N ALA A 206 3.49 28.28 1.75
CA ALA A 206 2.59 28.19 2.89
C ALA A 206 2.91 29.27 3.94
N ASP A 207 4.18 29.46 4.30
CA ASP A 207 4.64 30.52 5.20
C ASP A 207 4.35 31.92 4.64
N ASN A 208 4.61 32.15 3.34
CA ASN A 208 4.24 33.41 2.71
C ASN A 208 2.74 33.66 2.66
N ARG A 209 1.92 32.60 2.40
CA ARG A 209 0.46 32.72 2.47
C ARG A 209 -0.05 32.96 3.88
N VAL A 210 0.55 32.34 4.87
CA VAL A 210 0.22 32.60 6.28
C VAL A 210 0.64 34.02 6.67
N GLN A 211 1.80 34.50 6.24
CA GLN A 211 2.22 35.90 6.46
C GLN A 211 1.36 36.86 5.68
N GLU A 212 1.01 36.62 4.42
CA GLU A 212 0.06 37.45 3.67
C GLU A 212 -1.32 37.46 4.31
N PHE A 213 -1.79 36.32 4.84
CA PHE A 213 -3.04 36.24 5.57
C PHE A 213 -2.99 37.03 6.88
N VAL A 214 -1.90 36.92 7.64
CA VAL A 214 -1.69 37.69 8.87
C VAL A 214 -1.55 39.19 8.56
N TRP A 215 -0.93 39.58 7.44
CA TRP A 215 -0.86 40.95 6.98
C TRP A 215 -2.19 41.50 6.42
N ALA A 216 -2.97 40.70 5.71
CA ALA A 216 -4.26 41.10 5.15
C ALA A 216 -5.35 41.28 6.21
N PHE A 217 -5.26 40.50 7.31
CA PHE A 217 -6.17 40.64 8.46
C PHE A 217 -5.62 41.57 9.55
N GLY A 218 -4.62 42.41 9.24
CA GLY A 218 -4.07 43.51 10.02
C GLY A 218 -4.31 43.41 11.51
N ALA A 219 -3.29 43.03 12.28
CA ALA A 219 -3.17 43.27 13.72
C ALA A 219 -4.51 43.38 14.51
N GLU A 220 -5.47 42.54 14.23
CA GLU A 220 -6.56 42.33 15.18
C GLU A 220 -5.98 41.43 16.28
N THR A 221 -5.89 42.02 17.47
CA THR A 221 -5.39 41.38 18.66
C THR A 221 -6.18 40.07 18.91
N GLU A 222 -5.51 39.06 19.46
CA GLU A 222 -6.08 37.75 19.87
C GLU A 222 -7.45 37.92 20.56
N GLU A 223 -7.64 39.01 21.27
CA GLU A 223 -8.85 39.45 21.98
C GLU A 223 -10.07 39.73 21.03
N GLN A 224 -9.81 40.18 19.80
CA GLN A 224 -10.87 40.45 18.81
C GLN A 224 -11.33 39.20 18.10
N ILE A 225 -10.43 38.24 17.88
CA ILE A 225 -10.72 36.95 17.31
C ILE A 225 -11.56 36.10 18.30
N GLU A 226 -11.20 36.13 19.57
CA GLU A 226 -11.93 35.43 20.65
C GLU A 226 -13.35 35.99 20.80
N LYS A 227 -13.53 37.30 20.69
CA LYS A 227 -14.83 37.97 20.74
C LYS A 227 -15.71 37.66 19.55
N GLN A 228 -15.15 37.48 18.34
CA GLN A 228 -15.92 37.07 17.16
C GLN A 228 -16.32 35.60 17.21
N ILE A 229 -15.49 34.72 17.74
CA ILE A 229 -15.81 33.30 17.94
C ILE A 229 -16.93 33.15 18.98
N LEU A 230 -16.88 33.91 20.09
CA LEU A 230 -17.94 33.92 21.11
C LEU A 230 -19.28 34.42 20.57
N LEU A 231 -19.27 35.46 19.71
CA LEU A 231 -20.49 35.99 19.08
C LEU A 231 -21.11 35.01 18.07
N GLN A 232 -20.30 34.18 17.39
CA GLN A 232 -20.81 33.14 16.50
C GLN A 232 -21.39 31.92 17.27
N ILE A 233 -20.87 31.62 18.43
CA ILE A 233 -21.37 30.53 19.28
C ILE A 233 -22.73 30.93 19.94
N GLU A 234 -22.94 32.21 20.25
CA GLU A 234 -24.20 32.69 20.81
C GLU A 234 -25.34 32.79 19.75
N GLN A 235 -25.03 32.65 18.47
CA GLN A 235 -26.04 32.66 17.38
C GLN A 235 -26.41 31.25 16.86
N LEU A 236 -25.84 30.19 17.45
CA LEU A 236 -26.16 28.78 17.19
C LEU A 236 -26.95 28.16 18.34
#